data_f0b7dd3d5954a290f63729171205ad73
#
_entry.id   f0b7dd3d5954a290f63729171205ad73
#
_cell.length_a   1.000
_cell.length_b   1.000
_cell.length_c   1.000
_cell.angle_alpha   90.00
_cell.angle_beta   90.00
_cell.angle_gamma   90.00
#
_symmetry.space_group_name_H-M   'P 1'
#
loop_
_entity.id
_entity.type
_entity.pdbx_description
1 polymer ?
#
loop_
_entity_poly.entity_id
_entity_poly.type
_entity_poly.pdbx_seq_one_letter_code
_entity_poly.pdbx_strand_id
1 'polypeptide(L)'
;MCRFLLAASFIFSGFVKAVDPLGFQYKIQDYLTAFGMASWFPSFFPLLGGIVLSAVEFFIGISLFFATRRTLATSLALMLMIFMTPLTLYLAIFDPVSDCGCFGDAWVLTNWETFGKNIILLFAAIMAFRHRRMLIRFISVKMEWLVSLYTLFFVFTLSFYCLDRLPVLDFRPYKIGKNILLSLIHI
;
A
#
# COMPACT_ATOMS: atom_id res chain seq x y z
N MET A 1 -10.97 -12.27 -13.32
CA MET A 1 -9.52 -12.03 -13.40
C MET A 1 -9.13 -10.68 -12.80
N CYS A 2 -9.57 -9.51 -13.31
CA CYS A 2 -9.18 -8.18 -12.83
C CYS A 2 -9.36 -7.94 -11.31
N ARG A 3 -10.43 -8.50 -10.71
CA ARG A 3 -10.68 -8.40 -9.27
C ARG A 3 -9.57 -9.02 -8.42
N PHE A 4 -9.11 -10.21 -8.80
CA PHE A 4 -8.10 -10.93 -8.04
C PHE A 4 -6.71 -10.29 -8.19
N LEU A 5 -6.41 -9.75 -9.36
CA LEU A 5 -5.18 -8.97 -9.57
C LEU A 5 -5.13 -7.75 -8.64
N LEU A 6 -6.23 -6.98 -8.61
CA LEU A 6 -6.36 -5.84 -7.68
C LEU A 6 -6.28 -6.28 -6.22
N ALA A 7 -7.04 -7.31 -5.85
CA ALA A 7 -7.05 -7.82 -4.48
C ALA A 7 -5.65 -8.22 -4.02
N ALA A 8 -4.92 -9.00 -4.82
CA ALA A 8 -3.56 -9.43 -4.51
C ALA A 8 -2.61 -8.23 -4.35
N SER A 9 -2.65 -7.26 -5.28
CA SER A 9 -1.81 -6.07 -5.23
C SER A 9 -2.08 -5.22 -3.99
N PHE A 10 -3.35 -4.97 -3.65
CA PHE A 10 -3.73 -4.17 -2.48
C PHE A 10 -3.47 -4.89 -1.15
N ILE A 11 -3.70 -6.21 -1.08
CA ILE A 11 -3.37 -7.01 0.11
C ILE A 11 -1.87 -6.95 0.36
N PHE A 12 -1.07 -7.22 -0.67
CA PHE A 12 0.38 -7.21 -0.55
C PHE A 12 0.91 -5.83 -0.16
N SER A 13 0.47 -4.78 -0.85
CA SER A 13 0.87 -3.39 -0.57
C SER A 13 0.52 -2.95 0.85
N GLY A 14 -0.73 -3.19 1.29
CA GLY A 14 -1.17 -2.85 2.64
C GLY A 14 -0.48 -3.68 3.72
N PHE A 15 -0.24 -4.97 3.47
CA PHE A 15 0.46 -5.85 4.41
C PHE A 15 1.91 -5.41 4.64
N VAL A 16 2.66 -5.18 3.57
CA VAL A 16 4.08 -4.77 3.68
C VAL A 16 4.23 -3.46 4.44
N LYS A 17 3.37 -2.46 4.16
CA LYS A 17 3.35 -1.18 4.89
C LYS A 17 2.94 -1.34 6.36
N ALA A 18 2.05 -2.30 6.67
CA ALA A 18 1.66 -2.58 8.05
C ALA A 18 2.78 -3.27 8.84
N VAL A 19 3.62 -4.06 8.18
CA VAL A 19 4.79 -4.74 8.78
C VAL A 19 5.93 -3.78 9.05
N ASP A 20 6.15 -2.77 8.19
CA ASP A 20 7.17 -1.73 8.40
C ASP A 20 6.58 -0.31 8.34
N PRO A 21 5.84 0.11 9.41
CA PRO A 21 5.25 1.44 9.45
C PRO A 21 6.29 2.56 9.50
N LEU A 22 7.47 2.31 10.11
CA LEU A 22 8.54 3.31 10.22
C LEU A 22 9.24 3.51 8.87
N GLY A 23 9.55 2.45 8.14
CA GLY A 23 10.12 2.56 6.80
C GLY A 23 9.17 3.33 5.87
N PHE A 24 7.88 3.05 5.96
CA PHE A 24 6.89 3.78 5.17
C PHE A 24 6.68 5.23 5.63
N GLN A 25 6.83 5.53 6.93
CA GLN A 25 6.86 6.91 7.45
C GLN A 25 7.96 7.73 6.78
N TYR A 26 9.18 7.19 6.68
CA TYR A 26 10.30 7.88 6.00
C TYR A 26 9.98 8.16 4.53
N LYS A 27 9.37 7.21 3.82
CA LYS A 27 8.94 7.45 2.43
C LYS A 27 7.94 8.61 2.32
N ILE A 28 6.93 8.68 3.19
CA ILE A 28 5.99 9.81 3.22
C ILE A 28 6.74 11.12 3.53
N GLN A 29 7.70 11.10 4.44
CA GLN A 29 8.49 12.28 4.79
C GLN A 29 9.35 12.76 3.61
N ASP A 30 9.94 11.84 2.84
CA ASP A 30 10.68 12.15 1.62
C ASP A 30 9.75 12.83 0.59
N TYR A 31 8.52 12.35 0.42
CA TYR A 31 7.52 13.02 -0.43
C TYR A 31 7.19 14.43 0.06
N LEU A 32 6.90 14.59 1.35
CA LEU A 32 6.58 15.91 1.91
C LEU A 32 7.74 16.88 1.73
N THR A 33 8.98 16.41 1.85
CA THR A 33 10.19 17.21 1.63
C THR A 33 10.36 17.56 0.15
N ALA A 34 10.20 16.60 -0.75
CA ALA A 34 10.30 16.80 -2.19
C ALA A 34 9.26 17.80 -2.72
N PHE A 35 8.05 17.82 -2.13
CA PHE A 35 7.00 18.77 -2.47
C PHE A 35 7.07 20.10 -1.68
N GLY A 36 8.07 20.29 -0.82
CA GLY A 36 8.23 21.49 0.01
C GLY A 36 7.16 21.67 1.09
N MET A 37 6.45 20.62 1.45
CA MET A 37 5.36 20.64 2.42
C MET A 37 5.76 20.14 3.82
N ALA A 38 7.03 19.78 4.04
CA ALA A 38 7.49 19.18 5.28
C ALA A 38 7.22 20.04 6.52
N SER A 39 7.24 21.39 6.38
CA SER A 39 6.98 22.32 7.50
C SER A 39 5.49 22.49 7.84
N TRP A 40 4.59 22.05 6.99
CA TRP A 40 3.14 22.23 7.17
C TRP A 40 2.52 21.16 8.07
N PHE A 41 3.18 20.02 8.17
CA PHE A 41 2.66 18.86 8.88
C PHE A 41 3.48 18.55 10.15
N PRO A 42 2.84 18.25 11.28
CA PRO A 42 3.54 17.82 12.49
C PRO A 42 4.24 16.45 12.25
N SER A 43 5.30 16.19 13.01
CA SER A 43 6.18 15.01 12.84
C SER A 43 5.47 13.66 12.97
N PHE A 44 4.33 13.58 13.65
CA PHE A 44 3.55 12.36 13.79
C PHE A 44 2.65 12.07 12.57
N PHE A 45 2.39 13.06 11.72
CA PHE A 45 1.48 12.96 10.59
C PHE A 45 1.90 11.91 9.55
N PRO A 46 3.18 11.80 9.13
CA PRO A 46 3.62 10.77 8.19
C PRO A 46 3.39 9.34 8.73
N LEU A 47 3.62 9.12 10.02
CA LEU A 47 3.40 7.82 10.66
C LEU A 47 1.91 7.45 10.67
N LEU A 48 1.07 8.38 11.16
CA LEU A 48 -0.38 8.15 11.19
C LEU A 48 -0.95 7.94 9.78
N GLY A 49 -0.53 8.77 8.83
CA GLY A 49 -0.91 8.65 7.43
C GLY A 49 -0.51 7.30 6.83
N GLY A 50 0.69 6.82 7.15
CA GLY A 50 1.19 5.51 6.74
C GLY A 50 0.34 4.36 7.26
N ILE A 51 0.01 4.37 8.56
CA ILE A 51 -0.83 3.33 9.18
C ILE A 51 -2.25 3.35 8.59
N VAL A 52 -2.84 4.52 8.43
CA VAL A 52 -4.18 4.66 7.84
C VAL A 52 -4.19 4.19 6.40
N LEU A 53 -3.19 4.57 5.60
CA LEU A 53 -3.11 4.16 4.20
C LEU A 53 -2.92 2.64 4.08
N SER A 54 -2.07 2.02 4.90
CA SER A 54 -1.90 0.56 4.92
C SER A 54 -3.20 -0.16 5.28
N ALA A 55 -3.95 0.37 6.27
CA ALA A 55 -5.24 -0.18 6.68
C ALA A 55 -6.29 -0.07 5.57
N VAL A 56 -6.36 1.07 4.87
CA VAL A 56 -7.28 1.28 3.75
C VAL A 56 -6.93 0.35 2.58
N GLU A 57 -5.65 0.24 2.20
CA GLU A 57 -5.22 -0.65 1.12
C GLU A 57 -5.54 -2.11 1.43
N PHE A 58 -5.19 -2.59 2.61
CA PHE A 58 -5.45 -3.96 3.02
C PHE A 58 -6.96 -4.25 3.09
N PHE A 59 -7.75 -3.31 3.63
CA PHE A 59 -9.21 -3.40 3.65
C PHE A 59 -9.81 -3.50 2.24
N ILE A 60 -9.35 -2.67 1.31
CA ILE A 60 -9.77 -2.73 -0.09
C ILE A 60 -9.44 -4.11 -0.68
N GLY A 61 -8.22 -4.58 -0.48
CA GLY A 61 -7.74 -5.85 -1.00
C GLY A 61 -8.59 -7.03 -0.52
N ILE A 62 -8.83 -7.15 0.79
CA ILE A 62 -9.68 -8.21 1.39
C ILE A 62 -11.13 -8.06 0.92
N SER A 63 -11.65 -6.84 0.88
CA SER A 63 -13.03 -6.59 0.43
C SER A 63 -13.23 -6.94 -1.05
N LEU A 64 -12.25 -6.70 -1.90
CA LEU A 64 -12.25 -7.14 -3.30
C LEU A 64 -12.13 -8.66 -3.42
N PHE A 65 -11.26 -9.28 -2.63
CA PHE A 65 -11.06 -10.73 -2.65
C PHE A 65 -12.35 -11.49 -2.35
N PHE A 66 -13.03 -11.13 -1.26
CA PHE A 66 -14.27 -11.78 -0.85
C PHE A 66 -15.52 -11.21 -1.54
N ALA A 67 -15.39 -10.11 -2.30
CA ALA A 67 -16.48 -9.31 -2.85
C ALA A 67 -17.46 -8.80 -1.78
N THR A 68 -16.95 -8.46 -0.58
CA THR A 68 -17.69 -7.76 0.46
C THR A 68 -17.77 -6.27 0.12
N ARG A 69 -18.85 -5.59 0.52
CA ARG A 69 -19.04 -4.14 0.27
C ARG A 69 -18.62 -3.70 -1.12
N ARG A 70 -19.00 -4.46 -2.16
CA ARG A 70 -18.53 -4.37 -3.55
C ARG A 70 -18.44 -2.94 -4.09
N THR A 71 -19.47 -2.13 -3.82
CA THR A 71 -19.52 -0.75 -4.30
C THR A 71 -18.44 0.11 -3.61
N LEU A 72 -18.33 0.00 -2.28
CA LEU A 72 -17.34 0.74 -1.50
C LEU A 72 -15.91 0.35 -1.90
N ALA A 73 -15.62 -0.96 -1.92
CA ALA A 73 -14.28 -1.46 -2.23
C ALA A 73 -13.82 -1.08 -3.65
N THR A 74 -14.69 -1.24 -4.65
CA THR A 74 -14.34 -0.86 -6.03
C THR A 74 -14.24 0.64 -6.22
N SER A 75 -15.04 1.47 -5.51
CA SER A 75 -14.93 2.93 -5.56
C SER A 75 -13.63 3.41 -4.92
N LEU A 76 -13.28 2.89 -3.74
CA LEU A 76 -12.04 3.25 -3.06
C LEU A 76 -10.81 2.81 -3.86
N ALA A 77 -10.82 1.59 -4.43
CA ALA A 77 -9.75 1.11 -5.30
C ALA A 77 -9.57 2.03 -6.52
N LEU A 78 -10.66 2.40 -7.17
CA LEU A 78 -10.63 3.30 -8.32
C LEU A 78 -10.10 4.70 -7.93
N MET A 79 -10.59 5.26 -6.83
CA MET A 79 -10.16 6.57 -6.33
C MET A 79 -8.66 6.57 -6.03
N LEU A 80 -8.14 5.55 -5.32
CA LEU A 80 -6.72 5.42 -5.05
C LEU A 80 -5.90 5.30 -6.34
N MET A 81 -6.35 4.51 -7.31
CA MET A 81 -5.62 4.34 -8.57
C MET A 81 -5.64 5.60 -9.44
N ILE A 82 -6.74 6.37 -9.44
CA ILE A 82 -6.83 7.68 -10.12
C ILE A 82 -5.83 8.67 -9.51
N PHE A 83 -5.62 8.63 -8.19
CA PHE A 83 -4.64 9.49 -7.52
C PHE A 83 -3.20 8.99 -7.73
N MET A 84 -2.97 7.69 -7.56
CA MET A 84 -1.62 7.11 -7.61
C MET A 84 -1.02 7.09 -9.02
N THR A 85 -1.85 6.92 -10.07
CA THR A 85 -1.32 6.86 -11.45
C THR A 85 -0.67 8.17 -11.91
N PRO A 86 -1.29 9.36 -11.79
CA PRO A 86 -0.63 10.61 -12.13
C PRO A 86 0.53 10.94 -11.18
N LEU A 87 0.45 10.56 -9.90
CA LEU A 87 1.55 10.74 -8.97
C LEU A 87 2.79 9.96 -9.42
N THR A 88 2.62 8.68 -9.78
CA THR A 88 3.74 7.85 -10.26
C THR A 88 4.25 8.28 -11.63
N LEU A 89 3.42 8.86 -12.48
CA LEU A 89 3.88 9.51 -13.72
C LEU A 89 4.78 10.71 -13.41
N TYR A 90 4.36 11.57 -12.47
CA TYR A 90 5.18 12.70 -12.03
C TYR A 90 6.53 12.24 -11.48
N LEU A 91 6.55 11.18 -10.64
CA LEU A 91 7.79 10.60 -10.11
C LEU A 91 8.67 10.02 -11.22
N ALA A 92 8.09 9.39 -12.25
CA ALA A 92 8.83 8.80 -13.35
C ALA A 92 9.48 9.87 -14.26
N ILE A 93 8.88 11.08 -14.37
CA ILE A 93 9.40 12.17 -15.21
C ILE A 93 10.44 13.00 -14.46
N PHE A 94 10.16 13.38 -13.21
CA PHE A 94 10.98 14.34 -12.46
C PHE A 94 11.97 13.69 -11.50
N ASP A 95 11.79 12.40 -11.19
CA ASP A 95 12.64 11.57 -10.32
C ASP A 95 13.03 12.24 -8.96
N PRO A 96 12.07 12.89 -8.27
CA PRO A 96 12.35 13.60 -7.01
C PRO A 96 12.64 12.65 -5.85
N VAL A 97 12.24 11.38 -5.95
CA VAL A 97 12.45 10.32 -4.98
C VAL A 97 12.86 9.05 -5.71
N SER A 98 13.80 8.31 -5.17
CA SER A 98 14.42 7.13 -5.81
C SER A 98 13.43 6.02 -6.15
N ASP A 99 12.37 5.85 -5.34
CA ASP A 99 11.32 4.86 -5.56
C ASP A 99 9.98 5.31 -4.97
N CYS A 100 8.89 4.80 -5.53
CA CYS A 100 7.54 5.17 -5.11
C CYS A 100 7.15 4.62 -3.72
N GLY A 101 7.85 3.60 -3.20
CA GLY A 101 7.50 2.95 -1.93
C GLY A 101 6.13 2.24 -1.93
N CYS A 102 5.52 2.00 -3.11
CA CYS A 102 4.20 1.37 -3.21
C CYS A 102 4.14 -0.03 -2.58
N PHE A 103 5.25 -0.77 -2.62
CA PHE A 103 5.42 -2.08 -1.99
C PHE A 103 6.44 -2.05 -0.85
N GLY A 104 6.67 -0.85 -0.24
CA GLY A 104 7.69 -0.67 0.79
C GLY A 104 9.06 -1.15 0.32
N ASP A 105 9.87 -1.64 1.23
CA ASP A 105 11.20 -2.20 0.93
C ASP A 105 11.17 -3.69 0.51
N ALA A 106 9.96 -4.31 0.49
CA ALA A 106 9.83 -5.71 0.08
C ALA A 106 10.08 -5.93 -1.41
N TRP A 107 9.72 -4.95 -2.22
CA TRP A 107 9.93 -4.96 -3.67
C TRP A 107 10.16 -3.54 -4.18
N VAL A 108 11.44 -3.18 -4.29
CA VAL A 108 11.86 -1.88 -4.82
C VAL A 108 11.73 -1.93 -6.35
N LEU A 109 10.78 -1.16 -6.87
CA LEU A 109 10.52 -0.98 -8.30
C LEU A 109 11.03 0.40 -8.73
N THR A 110 11.58 0.47 -9.92
CA THR A 110 11.89 1.77 -10.55
C THR A 110 10.60 2.59 -10.74
N ASN A 111 10.73 3.92 -10.82
CA ASN A 111 9.58 4.82 -10.99
C ASN A 111 8.79 4.50 -12.28
N TRP A 112 9.46 4.09 -13.37
CA TRP A 112 8.83 3.69 -14.63
C TRP A 112 8.08 2.35 -14.54
N GLU A 113 8.65 1.36 -13.86
CA GLU A 113 7.99 0.06 -13.63
C GLU A 113 6.75 0.23 -12.76
N THR A 114 6.84 1.10 -11.74
CA THR A 114 5.71 1.44 -10.87
C THR A 114 4.60 2.12 -11.65
N PHE A 115 4.93 3.05 -12.53
CA PHE A 115 3.94 3.69 -13.41
C PHE A 115 3.27 2.68 -14.34
N GLY A 116 4.05 1.81 -15.01
CA GLY A 116 3.50 0.75 -15.87
C GLY A 116 2.54 -0.18 -15.12
N LYS A 117 2.93 -0.63 -13.94
CA LYS A 117 2.07 -1.42 -13.04
C LYS A 117 0.77 -0.67 -12.71
N ASN A 118 0.86 0.62 -12.37
CA ASN A 118 -0.29 1.43 -11.98
C ASN A 118 -1.28 1.65 -13.14
N ILE A 119 -0.83 1.75 -14.38
CA ILE A 119 -1.72 1.77 -15.56
C ILE A 119 -2.54 0.47 -15.64
N ILE A 120 -1.89 -0.68 -15.48
CA ILE A 120 -2.56 -1.99 -15.52
C ILE A 120 -3.59 -2.09 -14.38
N LEU A 121 -3.21 -1.67 -13.16
CA LEU A 121 -4.11 -1.68 -12.01
C LEU A 121 -5.27 -0.67 -12.15
N LEU A 122 -5.03 0.51 -12.74
CA LEU A 122 -6.08 1.48 -13.03
C LEU A 122 -7.10 0.91 -14.02
N PHE A 123 -6.65 0.27 -15.10
CA PHE A 123 -7.54 -0.40 -16.05
C PHE A 123 -8.36 -1.50 -15.36
N ALA A 124 -7.71 -2.33 -14.55
CA ALA A 124 -8.39 -3.36 -13.77
C ALA A 124 -9.40 -2.76 -12.77
N ALA A 125 -9.11 -1.61 -12.15
CA ALA A 125 -10.01 -0.90 -11.23
C ALA A 125 -11.24 -0.35 -11.96
N ILE A 126 -11.08 0.25 -13.15
CA ILE A 126 -12.19 0.71 -13.99
C ILE A 126 -13.10 -0.46 -14.36
N MET A 127 -12.52 -1.58 -14.80
CA MET A 127 -13.29 -2.79 -15.16
C MET A 127 -14.01 -3.38 -13.95
N ALA A 128 -13.36 -3.47 -12.79
CA ALA A 128 -13.98 -3.97 -11.56
C ALA A 128 -15.13 -3.03 -11.09
N PHE A 129 -14.95 -1.72 -11.19
CA PHE A 129 -15.98 -0.75 -10.85
C PHE A 129 -17.18 -0.82 -11.79
N ARG A 130 -16.94 -0.91 -13.11
CA ARG A 130 -18.00 -1.01 -14.13
C ARG A 130 -18.85 -2.27 -13.93
N HIS A 131 -18.21 -3.40 -13.60
CA HIS A 131 -18.86 -4.68 -13.42
C HIS A 131 -19.12 -5.04 -11.94
N ARG A 132 -19.11 -4.08 -11.03
CA ARG A 132 -19.23 -4.31 -9.57
C ARG A 132 -20.47 -5.10 -9.16
N ARG A 133 -21.57 -4.98 -9.90
CA ARG A 133 -22.84 -5.71 -9.61
C ARG A 133 -22.75 -7.19 -9.97
N MET A 134 -21.88 -7.56 -10.92
CA MET A 134 -21.67 -8.93 -11.37
C MET A 134 -20.65 -9.71 -10.52
N LEU A 135 -19.98 -9.04 -9.57
CA LEU A 135 -19.00 -9.72 -8.73
C LEU A 135 -19.69 -10.76 -7.83
N ILE A 136 -19.26 -12.01 -7.92
CA ILE A 136 -19.76 -13.10 -7.09
C ILE A 136 -19.28 -12.90 -5.66
N ARG A 137 -20.19 -12.89 -4.69
CA ARG A 137 -19.89 -12.81 -3.27
C ARG A 137 -19.51 -14.18 -2.75
N PHE A 138 -18.43 -14.24 -1.98
CA PHE A 138 -18.03 -15.46 -1.27
C PHE A 138 -18.58 -15.51 0.15
N ILE A 139 -18.99 -14.37 0.69
CA ILE A 139 -19.45 -14.23 2.07
C ILE A 139 -20.88 -13.65 2.09
N SER A 140 -21.69 -14.15 3.00
CA SER A 140 -23.06 -13.70 3.23
C SER A 140 -23.05 -12.22 3.69
N VAL A 141 -24.05 -11.46 3.28
CA VAL A 141 -24.22 -10.02 3.63
C VAL A 141 -24.21 -9.80 5.14
N LYS A 142 -24.76 -10.76 5.90
CA LYS A 142 -24.83 -10.68 7.37
C LYS A 142 -23.43 -10.73 8.03
N MET A 143 -22.44 -11.34 7.37
CA MET A 143 -21.07 -11.51 7.90
C MET A 143 -20.09 -10.47 7.34
N GLU A 144 -20.51 -9.60 6.41
CA GLU A 144 -19.61 -8.60 5.79
C GLU A 144 -19.01 -7.64 6.83
N TRP A 145 -19.76 -7.26 7.85
CA TRP A 145 -19.29 -6.38 8.89
C TRP A 145 -18.20 -7.02 9.75
N LEU A 146 -18.33 -8.33 10.04
CA LEU A 146 -17.35 -9.08 10.83
C LEU A 146 -16.01 -9.17 10.10
N VAL A 147 -16.04 -9.48 8.79
CA VAL A 147 -14.83 -9.51 7.96
C VAL A 147 -14.17 -8.14 7.92
N SER A 148 -14.94 -7.07 7.76
CA SER A 148 -14.43 -5.70 7.76
C SER A 148 -13.79 -5.33 9.09
N LEU A 149 -14.44 -5.65 10.21
CA LEU A 149 -13.93 -5.40 11.55
C LEU A 149 -12.63 -6.16 11.81
N TYR A 150 -12.62 -7.46 11.52
CA TYR A 150 -11.45 -8.31 11.72
C TYR A 150 -10.26 -7.86 10.86
N THR A 151 -10.51 -7.47 9.61
CA THR A 151 -9.47 -6.97 8.70
C THR A 151 -8.80 -5.71 9.26
N LEU A 152 -9.60 -4.73 9.69
CA LEU A 152 -9.06 -3.50 10.28
C LEU A 152 -8.34 -3.77 11.60
N PHE A 153 -8.94 -4.58 12.48
CA PHE A 153 -8.31 -4.98 13.74
C PHE A 153 -6.96 -5.66 13.52
N PHE A 154 -6.90 -6.59 12.57
CA PHE A 154 -5.66 -7.29 12.22
C PHE A 154 -4.55 -6.31 11.77
N VAL A 155 -4.85 -5.40 10.84
CA VAL A 155 -3.84 -4.46 10.33
C VAL A 155 -3.37 -3.50 11.41
N PHE A 156 -4.28 -2.93 12.19
CA PHE A 156 -3.89 -2.04 13.28
C PHE A 156 -3.05 -2.76 14.34
N THR A 157 -3.47 -3.96 14.76
CA THR A 157 -2.71 -4.76 15.73
C THR A 157 -1.32 -5.09 15.19
N LEU A 158 -1.22 -5.48 13.91
CA LEU A 158 0.06 -5.76 13.27
C LEU A 158 0.96 -4.52 13.23
N SER A 159 0.41 -3.37 12.81
CA SER A 159 1.16 -2.12 12.73
C SER A 159 1.66 -1.65 14.11
N PHE A 160 0.82 -1.70 15.14
CA PHE A 160 1.23 -1.34 16.51
C PHE A 160 2.24 -2.33 17.08
N TYR A 161 2.07 -3.63 16.83
CA TYR A 161 3.03 -4.63 17.24
C TYR A 161 4.42 -4.39 16.63
N CYS A 162 4.46 -4.09 15.32
CA CYS A 162 5.71 -3.81 14.61
C CYS A 162 6.33 -2.45 14.96
N LEU A 163 5.54 -1.49 15.49
CA LEU A 163 6.06 -0.24 16.03
C LEU A 163 6.74 -0.42 17.39
N ASP A 164 6.15 -1.25 18.26
CA ASP A 164 6.66 -1.51 19.61
C ASP A 164 7.85 -2.49 19.60
N ARG A 165 7.90 -3.36 18.60
CA ARG A 165 8.92 -4.41 18.45
C ARG A 165 9.54 -4.34 17.05
N LEU A 166 10.55 -5.18 16.83
CA LEU A 166 11.11 -5.34 15.48
C LEU A 166 10.05 -5.89 14.51
N PRO A 167 10.08 -5.48 13.23
CA PRO A 167 9.14 -5.98 12.25
C PRO A 167 9.20 -7.50 12.14
N VAL A 168 8.03 -8.14 12.09
CA VAL A 168 7.89 -9.61 11.99
C VAL A 168 8.61 -10.18 10.76
N LEU A 169 8.58 -9.42 9.66
CA LEU A 169 9.32 -9.70 8.44
C LEU A 169 10.19 -8.48 8.13
N ASP A 170 11.50 -8.68 8.20
CA ASP A 170 12.45 -7.60 7.91
C ASP A 170 12.77 -7.57 6.41
N PHE A 171 12.15 -6.64 5.70
CA PHE A 171 12.38 -6.40 4.28
C PHE A 171 13.52 -5.41 4.00
N ARG A 172 14.07 -4.78 5.04
CA ARG A 172 15.10 -3.76 4.89
C ARG A 172 16.40 -4.35 4.32
N PRO A 173 17.17 -3.58 3.55
CA PRO A 173 18.45 -4.03 3.00
C PRO A 173 19.46 -4.37 4.10
N TYR A 174 19.35 -3.74 5.27
CA TYR A 174 20.22 -3.97 6.44
C TYR A 174 19.51 -4.84 7.48
N LYS A 175 19.53 -6.16 7.27
CA LYS A 175 18.93 -7.15 8.21
C LYS A 175 19.93 -7.54 9.29
N ILE A 176 19.41 -7.88 10.48
CA ILE A 176 20.22 -8.53 11.53
C ILE A 176 20.81 -9.82 10.96
N GLY A 177 22.16 -9.93 10.98
CA GLY A 177 22.90 -11.07 10.41
C GLY A 177 23.49 -10.85 9.01
N LYS A 178 23.22 -9.71 8.34
CA LYS A 178 23.97 -9.32 7.14
C LYS A 178 25.27 -8.59 7.52
N ASN A 179 26.38 -9.00 6.93
CA ASN A 179 27.66 -8.30 7.07
C ASN A 179 27.56 -6.92 6.39
N ILE A 180 27.51 -5.85 7.16
CA ILE A 180 27.40 -4.47 6.69
C ILE A 180 28.62 -4.10 5.80
N LEU A 181 29.81 -4.66 6.08
CA LEU A 181 31.02 -4.44 5.29
C LEU A 181 30.88 -4.94 3.84
N LEU A 182 30.18 -6.04 3.60
CA LEU A 182 29.97 -6.58 2.25
C LEU A 182 28.96 -5.74 1.44
N SER A 183 28.01 -5.05 2.08
CA SER A 183 27.07 -4.19 1.39
C SER A 183 27.65 -2.82 1.00
N LEU A 184 28.69 -2.35 1.72
CA LEU A 184 29.39 -1.10 1.42
C LEU A 184 30.42 -1.23 0.27
N ILE A 185 30.82 -2.47 -0.07
CA ILE A 185 31.78 -2.73 -1.18
C ILE A 185 31.09 -2.76 -2.56
N HIS A 186 29.75 -2.84 -2.59
CA HIS A 186 28.96 -2.91 -3.83
C HIS A 186 28.19 -1.62 -4.16
N ILE A 187 28.58 -0.48 -3.58
CA ILE A 187 28.10 0.86 -3.98
C ILE A 187 29.11 1.53 -4.89
#